data_e8a0be0180093d8aaaeff60599ae050b
#
_entry.id   e8a0be0180093d8aaaeff60599ae050b
#
_cell.length_a   1.000
_cell.length_b   1.000
_cell.length_c   1.000
_cell.angle_alpha   90.00
_cell.angle_beta   90.00
_cell.angle_gamma   90.00
#
_symmetry.space_group_name_H-M   'P 1'
#
loop_
_entity.id
_entity.type
_entity.pdbx_description
1 polymer ?
#
loop_
_entity_poly.entity_id
_entity_poly.type
_entity_poly.pdbx_seq_one_letter_code
_entity_poly.pdbx_strand_id
1 'polypeptide(L)'
;DCVLVVVSNPLDAMVQHGHGVSGFPKNRVVGMAGVLDSTRFRSFVAWELGVSVRDVTALVLGGHGDTMVPLVDYCTVAGIPVRKLMSEEKIQAIVKRTKGAGGEVVGLLKTGSAFVSPAMSALEMAESILKDQKRVLACACKLDGEYGVDGLYVGVPCVLGAGGIERVIELELEGDDKKAFDESVVHVKALVDQLDV
;
A
#
# COMPACT_ATOMS: atom_id res chain seq x y z
N ASP A 1 -9.87 1.36 -23.85
CA ASP A 1 -8.55 1.25 -23.19
C ASP A 1 -8.53 2.11 -21.94
N CYS A 2 -8.82 1.52 -20.77
CA CYS A 2 -8.74 2.22 -19.49
C CYS A 2 -8.13 1.31 -18.42
N VAL A 3 -7.72 1.89 -17.31
CA VAL A 3 -7.28 1.20 -16.10
C VAL A 3 -8.30 1.51 -15.01
N LEU A 4 -8.76 0.48 -14.31
CA LEU A 4 -9.66 0.61 -13.17
C LEU A 4 -8.83 0.78 -11.90
N VAL A 5 -8.90 1.95 -11.26
CA VAL A 5 -8.30 2.21 -9.96
C VAL A 5 -9.37 2.13 -8.89
N VAL A 6 -9.32 1.11 -8.05
CA VAL A 6 -10.28 0.89 -6.96
C VAL A 6 -9.81 1.59 -5.70
N VAL A 7 -10.72 2.33 -5.03
CA VAL A 7 -10.45 3.13 -3.83
C VAL A 7 -11.37 2.77 -2.66
N SER A 8 -12.47 2.06 -2.95
CA SER A 8 -13.47 1.69 -1.95
C SER A 8 -12.99 0.60 -1.00
N ASN A 9 -13.49 0.63 0.24
CA ASN A 9 -13.15 -0.33 1.30
C ASN A 9 -14.28 -1.36 1.52
N PRO A 10 -13.92 -2.58 1.99
CA PRO A 10 -12.57 -3.11 2.23
C PRO A 10 -11.81 -3.29 0.92
N LEU A 11 -10.66 -2.57 0.77
CA LEU A 11 -10.02 -2.37 -0.53
C LEU A 11 -9.67 -3.67 -1.24
N ASP A 12 -8.99 -4.59 -0.54
CA ASP A 12 -8.47 -5.82 -1.15
C ASP A 12 -9.61 -6.71 -1.68
N ALA A 13 -10.73 -6.78 -0.97
CA ALA A 13 -11.92 -7.47 -1.42
C ALA A 13 -12.60 -6.72 -2.59
N MET A 14 -12.70 -5.40 -2.52
CA MET A 14 -13.34 -4.60 -3.57
C MET A 14 -12.56 -4.61 -4.89
N VAL A 15 -11.23 -4.63 -4.86
CA VAL A 15 -10.42 -4.74 -6.08
C VAL A 15 -10.53 -6.14 -6.69
N GLN A 16 -10.57 -7.18 -5.85
CA GLN A 16 -10.81 -8.57 -6.28
C GLN A 16 -12.17 -8.70 -6.98
N HIS A 17 -13.22 -8.18 -6.34
CA HIS A 17 -14.58 -8.16 -6.91
C HIS A 17 -14.61 -7.34 -8.21
N GLY A 18 -14.05 -6.15 -8.22
CA GLY A 18 -13.98 -5.29 -9.41
C GLY A 18 -13.28 -5.96 -10.59
N HIS A 19 -12.25 -6.75 -10.34
CA HIS A 19 -11.61 -7.57 -11.37
C HIS A 19 -12.56 -8.66 -11.89
N GLY A 20 -13.23 -9.39 -10.99
CA GLY A 20 -14.15 -10.46 -11.38
C GLY A 20 -15.32 -9.97 -12.25
N VAL A 21 -15.94 -8.85 -11.87
CA VAL A 21 -17.14 -8.33 -12.58
C VAL A 21 -16.81 -7.51 -13.84
N SER A 22 -15.63 -6.87 -13.91
CA SER A 22 -15.25 -6.04 -15.06
C SER A 22 -14.80 -6.84 -16.27
N GLY A 23 -14.26 -8.03 -16.06
CA GLY A 23 -13.63 -8.82 -17.10
C GLY A 23 -12.36 -8.19 -17.67
N PHE A 24 -11.81 -7.16 -17.01
CA PHE A 24 -10.57 -6.54 -17.44
C PHE A 24 -9.38 -7.46 -17.19
N PRO A 25 -8.32 -7.39 -18.01
CA PRO A 25 -7.09 -8.13 -17.71
C PRO A 25 -6.50 -7.64 -16.36
N LYS A 26 -5.87 -8.55 -15.62
CA LYS A 26 -5.37 -8.30 -14.25
C LYS A 26 -4.48 -7.06 -14.10
N ASN A 27 -3.68 -6.76 -15.12
CA ASN A 27 -2.80 -5.60 -15.12
C ASN A 27 -3.54 -4.26 -15.26
N ARG A 28 -4.82 -4.28 -15.65
CA ARG A 28 -5.66 -3.08 -15.78
C ARG A 28 -6.63 -2.87 -14.63
N VAL A 29 -6.54 -3.67 -13.58
CA VAL A 29 -7.28 -3.47 -12.32
C VAL A 29 -6.28 -3.35 -11.21
N VAL A 30 -6.33 -2.25 -10.46
CA VAL A 30 -5.35 -1.93 -9.41
C VAL A 30 -6.05 -1.29 -8.23
N GLY A 31 -5.64 -1.65 -7.02
CA GLY A 31 -6.16 -1.05 -5.78
C GLY A 31 -5.23 0.03 -5.23
N MET A 32 -5.81 1.15 -4.80
CA MET A 32 -5.11 2.21 -4.08
C MET A 32 -4.92 1.79 -2.61
N ALA A 33 -3.78 1.20 -2.30
CA ALA A 33 -3.45 0.59 -1.00
C ALA A 33 -2.21 1.26 -0.37
N GLY A 34 -1.09 0.60 -0.45
CA GLY A 34 0.16 1.03 0.15
C GLY A 34 0.69 2.39 -0.33
N VAL A 35 0.24 2.91 -1.48
CA VAL A 35 0.54 4.30 -1.91
C VAL A 35 0.14 5.28 -0.81
N LEU A 36 -1.08 5.15 -0.28
CA LEU A 36 -1.57 5.99 0.80
C LEU A 36 -0.84 5.72 2.11
N ASP A 37 -0.66 4.44 2.46
CA ASP A 37 -0.09 4.04 3.74
C ASP A 37 1.41 4.36 3.82
N SER A 38 2.14 4.17 2.71
CA SER A 38 3.54 4.59 2.58
C SER A 38 3.69 6.11 2.72
N THR A 39 2.75 6.89 2.18
CA THR A 39 2.77 8.35 2.30
C THR A 39 2.53 8.78 3.76
N ARG A 40 1.66 8.12 4.50
CA ARG A 40 1.47 8.34 5.95
C ARG A 40 2.74 8.00 6.72
N PHE A 41 3.33 6.85 6.46
CA PHE A 41 4.58 6.41 7.10
C PHE A 41 5.71 7.41 6.84
N ARG A 42 5.92 7.84 5.59
CA ARG A 42 6.88 8.89 5.21
C ARG A 42 6.63 10.18 5.97
N SER A 43 5.40 10.62 6.09
CA SER A 43 5.02 11.85 6.78
C SER A 43 5.35 11.80 8.26
N PHE A 44 5.06 10.68 8.93
CA PHE A 44 5.35 10.53 10.36
C PHE A 44 6.85 10.48 10.63
N VAL A 45 7.63 9.81 9.78
CA VAL A 45 9.10 9.81 9.85
C VAL A 45 9.65 11.23 9.64
N ALA A 46 9.16 11.94 8.63
CA ALA A 46 9.57 13.31 8.33
C ALA A 46 9.28 14.26 9.51
N TRP A 47 8.11 14.17 10.12
CA TRP A 47 7.75 14.99 11.29
C TRP A 47 8.61 14.69 12.51
N GLU A 48 8.89 13.42 12.80
CA GLU A 48 9.74 13.03 13.93
C GLU A 48 11.17 13.55 13.78
N LEU A 49 11.70 13.56 12.56
CA LEU A 49 13.08 13.99 12.26
C LEU A 49 13.20 15.47 11.94
N GLY A 50 12.09 16.19 11.74
CA GLY A 50 12.11 17.59 11.31
C GLY A 50 12.67 17.80 9.91
N VAL A 51 12.46 16.85 9.00
CA VAL A 51 12.96 16.88 7.61
C VAL A 51 11.84 16.97 6.59
N SER A 52 12.19 17.27 5.33
CA SER A 52 11.23 17.25 4.23
C SER A 52 10.72 15.82 3.96
N VAL A 53 9.42 15.65 3.79
CA VAL A 53 8.84 14.38 3.37
C VAL A 53 9.32 13.91 1.99
N ARG A 54 9.84 14.83 1.17
CA ARG A 54 10.40 14.51 -0.15
C ARG A 54 11.68 13.69 -0.06
N ASP A 55 12.40 13.79 1.05
CA ASP A 55 13.65 13.06 1.29
C ASP A 55 13.41 11.69 1.92
N VAL A 56 12.17 11.40 2.34
CA VAL A 56 11.82 10.11 2.96
C VAL A 56 11.30 9.15 1.90
N THR A 57 11.91 7.97 1.82
CA THR A 57 11.43 6.83 1.05
C THR A 57 10.97 5.76 2.02
N ALA A 58 9.79 5.19 1.79
CA ALA A 58 9.26 4.11 2.61
C ALA A 58 8.24 3.29 1.82
N LEU A 59 8.05 2.04 2.24
CA LEU A 59 7.09 1.11 1.66
C LEU A 59 6.22 0.50 2.77
N VAL A 60 4.94 0.37 2.47
CA VAL A 60 3.97 -0.37 3.29
C VAL A 60 3.29 -1.40 2.40
N LEU A 61 3.36 -2.66 2.80
CA LEU A 61 2.86 -3.82 2.06
C LEU A 61 1.66 -4.46 2.77
N GLY A 62 1.14 -5.53 2.16
CA GLY A 62 0.03 -6.31 2.71
C GLY A 62 -1.34 -5.72 2.41
N GLY A 63 -2.36 -6.18 3.12
CA GLY A 63 -3.73 -5.69 3.01
C GLY A 63 -3.86 -4.25 3.50
N HIS A 64 -4.79 -3.50 2.89
CA HIS A 64 -5.06 -2.11 3.24
C HIS A 64 -5.94 -2.01 4.49
N GLY A 65 -5.34 -2.14 5.67
CA GLY A 65 -6.02 -2.12 6.97
C GLY A 65 -5.03 -2.30 8.11
N ASP A 66 -5.52 -2.73 9.27
CA ASP A 66 -4.70 -2.86 10.50
C ASP A 66 -3.57 -3.90 10.36
N THR A 67 -3.69 -4.81 9.38
CA THR A 67 -2.69 -5.84 9.08
C THR A 67 -1.61 -5.39 8.10
N MET A 68 -1.61 -4.11 7.66
CA MET A 68 -0.56 -3.58 6.81
C MET A 68 0.84 -3.73 7.42
N VAL A 69 1.86 -3.83 6.59
CA VAL A 69 3.25 -4.10 6.98
C VAL A 69 4.16 -2.94 6.56
N PRO A 70 4.39 -1.95 7.43
CA PRO A 70 5.39 -0.91 7.19
C PRO A 70 6.80 -1.50 7.24
N LEU A 71 7.52 -1.51 6.13
CA LEU A 71 8.86 -2.06 6.01
C LEU A 71 9.91 -1.06 6.51
N VAL A 72 10.34 -1.23 7.77
CA VAL A 72 11.29 -0.32 8.42
C VAL A 72 12.67 -0.36 7.75
N ASP A 73 13.12 -1.54 7.33
CA ASP A 73 14.44 -1.72 6.72
C ASP A 73 14.53 -1.14 5.30
N TYR A 74 13.36 -0.92 4.66
CA TYR A 74 13.25 -0.19 3.40
C TYR A 74 12.94 1.31 3.59
N CYS A 75 12.90 1.79 4.85
CA CYS A 75 12.67 3.20 5.12
C CYS A 75 14.00 3.96 5.22
N THR A 76 14.17 4.96 4.35
CA THR A 76 15.39 5.79 4.32
C THR A 76 15.05 7.27 4.24
N VAL A 77 15.98 8.10 4.71
CA VAL A 77 15.96 9.56 4.53
C VAL A 77 17.19 9.93 3.73
N ALA A 78 17.01 10.40 2.50
CA ALA A 78 18.10 10.70 1.56
C ALA A 78 19.10 9.52 1.42
N GLY A 79 18.58 8.27 1.44
CA GLY A 79 19.38 7.05 1.36
C GLY A 79 19.98 6.58 2.70
N ILE A 80 19.82 7.33 3.79
CA ILE A 80 20.27 6.93 5.12
C ILE A 80 19.18 6.06 5.77
N PRO A 81 19.46 4.80 6.19
CA PRO A 81 18.48 3.97 6.87
C PRO A 81 17.91 4.64 8.13
N VAL A 82 16.60 4.61 8.29
CA VAL A 82 15.89 5.25 9.40
C VAL A 82 16.40 4.78 10.77
N ARG A 83 16.82 3.51 10.90
CA ARG A 83 17.40 2.95 12.12
C ARG A 83 18.71 3.63 12.56
N LYS A 84 19.37 4.39 11.68
CA LYS A 84 20.56 5.20 12.04
C LYS A 84 20.21 6.61 12.50
N LEU A 85 18.96 7.02 12.32
CA LEU A 85 18.51 8.39 12.57
C LEU A 85 17.61 8.52 13.81
N MET A 86 16.99 7.43 14.25
CA MET A 86 16.12 7.42 15.43
C MET A 86 16.18 6.10 16.18
N SER A 87 15.73 6.11 17.44
CA SER A 87 15.69 4.91 18.28
C SER A 87 14.60 3.94 17.84
N GLU A 88 14.79 2.66 18.13
CA GLU A 88 13.80 1.62 17.81
C GLU A 88 12.44 1.92 18.45
N GLU A 89 12.40 2.44 19.67
CA GLU A 89 11.16 2.85 20.36
C GLU A 89 10.35 3.86 19.51
N LYS A 90 11.02 4.88 18.97
CA LYS A 90 10.38 5.88 18.09
C LYS A 90 9.90 5.26 16.78
N ILE A 91 10.70 4.39 16.20
CA ILE A 91 10.33 3.66 14.98
C ILE A 91 9.05 2.86 15.22
N GLN A 92 8.99 2.09 16.30
CA GLN A 92 7.82 1.27 16.62
C GLN A 92 6.57 2.11 16.92
N ALA A 93 6.73 3.28 17.56
CA ALA A 93 5.63 4.22 17.76
C ALA A 93 5.08 4.74 16.42
N ILE A 94 5.95 5.05 15.46
CA ILE A 94 5.57 5.48 14.11
C ILE A 94 4.89 4.35 13.34
N VAL A 95 5.42 3.13 13.39
CA VAL A 95 4.81 1.94 12.76
C VAL A 95 3.39 1.73 13.30
N LYS A 96 3.22 1.75 14.62
CA LYS A 96 1.90 1.63 15.26
C LYS A 96 0.94 2.74 14.81
N ARG A 97 1.42 3.99 14.77
CA ARG A 97 0.61 5.12 14.31
C ARG A 97 0.23 4.99 12.84
N THR A 98 1.14 4.49 11.99
CA THR A 98 0.86 4.26 10.57
C THR A 98 -0.28 3.27 10.38
N LYS A 99 -0.26 2.15 11.10
CA LYS A 99 -1.35 1.15 11.08
C LYS A 99 -2.69 1.75 11.51
N GLY A 100 -2.71 2.59 12.53
CA GLY A 100 -3.92 3.25 13.05
C GLY A 100 -4.31 4.55 12.36
N ALA A 101 -3.56 5.03 11.36
CA ALA A 101 -3.73 6.38 10.82
C ALA A 101 -5.10 6.63 10.15
N GLY A 102 -5.69 5.60 9.54
CA GLY A 102 -7.05 5.69 9.00
C GLY A 102 -8.08 5.98 10.10
N GLY A 103 -8.03 5.23 11.19
CA GLY A 103 -8.88 5.42 12.35
C GLY A 103 -8.65 6.77 13.05
N GLU A 104 -7.39 7.25 13.13
CA GLU A 104 -7.06 8.58 13.66
C GLU A 104 -7.81 9.69 12.88
N VAL A 105 -7.78 9.64 11.56
CA VAL A 105 -8.47 10.63 10.72
C VAL A 105 -9.99 10.55 10.89
N VAL A 106 -10.56 9.34 10.90
CA VAL A 106 -12.01 9.13 11.12
C VAL A 106 -12.43 9.67 12.48
N GLY A 107 -11.64 9.40 13.53
CA GLY A 107 -11.90 9.89 14.88
C GLY A 107 -11.89 11.43 14.98
N LEU A 108 -11.03 12.11 14.21
CA LEU A 108 -10.97 13.57 14.15
C LEU A 108 -12.12 14.17 13.32
N LEU A 109 -12.49 13.55 12.21
CA LEU A 109 -13.59 14.02 11.36
C LEU A 109 -14.98 13.78 11.96
N LYS A 110 -15.11 12.78 12.85
CA LYS A 110 -16.35 12.33 13.52
C LYS A 110 -17.41 11.77 12.56
N THR A 111 -17.53 12.31 11.37
CA THR A 111 -18.46 11.85 10.32
C THR A 111 -17.69 11.68 9.00
N GLY A 112 -17.96 10.58 8.29
CA GLY A 112 -17.29 10.23 7.03
C GLY A 112 -15.93 9.55 7.24
N SER A 113 -15.13 9.50 6.18
CA SER A 113 -13.79 8.90 6.17
C SER A 113 -12.77 9.88 5.60
N ALA A 114 -11.48 9.52 5.66
CA ALA A 114 -10.44 10.29 5.00
C ALA A 114 -10.75 10.40 3.49
N PHE A 115 -10.64 11.59 2.93
CA PHE A 115 -10.92 11.83 1.50
C PHE A 115 -9.78 12.57 0.78
N VAL A 116 -9.09 13.51 1.43
CA VAL A 116 -8.00 14.28 0.80
C VAL A 116 -6.81 13.37 0.49
N SER A 117 -6.32 12.61 1.46
CA SER A 117 -5.15 11.75 1.26
C SER A 117 -5.43 10.56 0.30
N PRO A 118 -6.58 9.88 0.34
CA PRO A 118 -6.95 8.92 -0.70
C PRO A 118 -7.04 9.52 -2.09
N ALA A 119 -7.64 10.71 -2.23
CA ALA A 119 -7.75 11.39 -3.52
C ALA A 119 -6.37 11.73 -4.10
N MET A 120 -5.44 12.23 -3.27
CA MET A 120 -4.07 12.53 -3.70
C MET A 120 -3.30 11.25 -4.10
N SER A 121 -3.51 10.15 -3.38
CA SER A 121 -2.91 8.86 -3.72
C SER A 121 -3.45 8.31 -5.04
N ALA A 122 -4.77 8.41 -5.26
CA ALA A 122 -5.39 8.03 -6.52
C ALA A 122 -4.90 8.92 -7.69
N LEU A 123 -4.70 10.22 -7.44
CA LEU A 123 -4.14 11.15 -8.41
C LEU A 123 -2.70 10.78 -8.78
N GLU A 124 -1.86 10.42 -7.82
CA GLU A 124 -0.48 9.96 -8.07
C GLU A 124 -0.46 8.71 -8.96
N MET A 125 -1.37 7.76 -8.72
CA MET A 125 -1.54 6.58 -9.56
C MET A 125 -2.02 6.96 -10.97
N ALA A 126 -3.03 7.82 -11.07
CA ALA A 126 -3.56 8.29 -12.34
C ALA A 126 -2.51 9.06 -13.17
N GLU A 127 -1.70 9.89 -12.54
CA GLU A 127 -0.57 10.58 -13.19
C GLU A 127 0.45 9.61 -13.75
N SER A 128 0.80 8.57 -12.96
CA SER A 128 1.74 7.54 -13.40
C SER A 128 1.23 6.81 -14.64
N ILE A 129 -0.06 6.49 -14.68
CA ILE A 129 -0.71 5.82 -15.81
C ILE A 129 -0.79 6.75 -17.04
N LEU A 130 -1.37 7.94 -16.85
CA LEU A 130 -1.65 8.85 -17.98
C LEU A 130 -0.39 9.44 -18.62
N LYS A 131 0.68 9.60 -17.84
CA LYS A 131 1.97 10.14 -18.30
C LYS A 131 3.03 9.05 -18.53
N ASP A 132 2.66 7.78 -18.41
CA ASP A 132 3.57 6.62 -18.51
C ASP A 132 4.85 6.79 -17.67
N GLN A 133 4.68 7.25 -16.43
CA GLN A 133 5.83 7.58 -15.58
C GLN A 133 6.59 6.36 -15.07
N LYS A 134 5.98 5.17 -15.12
CA LYS A 134 6.58 3.90 -14.62
C LYS A 134 7.04 4.00 -13.18
N ARG A 135 6.21 4.67 -12.35
CA ARG A 135 6.49 4.82 -10.92
C ARG A 135 6.48 3.48 -10.21
N VAL A 136 7.39 3.32 -9.27
CA VAL A 136 7.33 2.22 -8.31
C VAL A 136 6.44 2.64 -7.16
N LEU A 137 5.25 2.06 -7.08
CA LEU A 137 4.25 2.37 -6.06
C LEU A 137 3.78 1.07 -5.39
N ALA A 138 3.46 1.14 -4.11
CA ALA A 138 2.84 0.02 -3.41
C ALA A 138 1.33 0.04 -3.68
N CYS A 139 0.86 -0.86 -4.54
CA CYS A 139 -0.55 -0.96 -4.95
C CYS A 139 -1.07 -2.37 -4.70
N ALA A 140 -2.38 -2.53 -4.51
CA ALA A 140 -2.98 -3.87 -4.52
C ALA A 140 -2.99 -4.40 -5.95
N CYS A 141 -2.16 -5.43 -6.18
CA CYS A 141 -1.97 -6.11 -7.46
C CYS A 141 -2.41 -7.56 -7.34
N LYS A 142 -2.95 -8.14 -8.41
CA LYS A 142 -3.21 -9.58 -8.46
C LYS A 142 -1.89 -10.33 -8.60
N LEU A 143 -1.58 -11.16 -7.62
CA LEU A 143 -0.37 -11.97 -7.59
C LEU A 143 -0.63 -13.33 -8.27
N ASP A 144 0.36 -13.82 -8.99
CA ASP A 144 0.37 -15.12 -9.68
C ASP A 144 1.64 -15.89 -9.29
N GLY A 145 1.86 -16.05 -7.99
CA GLY A 145 3.01 -16.76 -7.40
C GLY A 145 4.01 -15.85 -6.73
N GLU A 146 4.02 -14.54 -7.02
CA GLU A 146 4.90 -13.60 -6.32
C GLU A 146 4.61 -13.62 -4.82
N TYR A 147 5.65 -13.49 -3.99
CA TYR A 147 5.59 -13.60 -2.52
C TYR A 147 5.02 -14.95 -2.01
N GLY A 148 4.87 -15.96 -2.88
CA GLY A 148 4.21 -17.23 -2.58
C GLY A 148 2.68 -17.13 -2.53
N VAL A 149 2.10 -16.07 -3.09
CA VAL A 149 0.65 -15.80 -3.12
C VAL A 149 0.13 -15.97 -4.54
N ASP A 150 -0.98 -16.68 -4.71
CA ASP A 150 -1.62 -16.89 -6.00
C ASP A 150 -3.09 -16.49 -5.98
N GLY A 151 -3.51 -15.76 -7.01
CA GLY A 151 -4.90 -15.43 -7.28
C GLY A 151 -5.51 -14.29 -6.42
N LEU A 152 -4.77 -13.73 -5.44
CA LEU A 152 -5.25 -12.65 -4.57
C LEU A 152 -4.69 -11.30 -4.97
N TYR A 153 -5.47 -10.25 -4.72
CA TYR A 153 -4.98 -8.87 -4.74
C TYR A 153 -4.38 -8.52 -3.38
N VAL A 154 -3.10 -8.17 -3.37
CA VAL A 154 -2.36 -7.80 -2.16
C VAL A 154 -1.50 -6.57 -2.46
N GLY A 155 -1.35 -5.68 -1.48
CA GLY A 155 -0.50 -4.49 -1.58
C GLY A 155 0.98 -4.86 -1.64
N VAL A 156 1.61 -4.64 -2.80
CA VAL A 156 3.04 -4.91 -3.06
C VAL A 156 3.64 -3.82 -3.94
N PRO A 157 4.96 -3.64 -3.95
CA PRO A 157 5.60 -2.71 -4.87
C PRO A 157 5.40 -3.18 -6.31
N CYS A 158 4.95 -2.29 -7.17
CA CYS A 158 4.78 -2.56 -8.58
C CYS A 158 5.22 -1.38 -9.44
N VAL A 159 5.55 -1.64 -10.69
CA VAL A 159 5.74 -0.60 -11.70
C VAL A 159 4.38 -0.30 -12.31
N LEU A 160 3.93 0.94 -12.15
CA LEU A 160 2.67 1.44 -12.66
C LEU A 160 2.92 2.39 -13.84
N GLY A 161 2.46 2.03 -15.02
CA GLY A 161 2.62 2.81 -16.26
C GLY A 161 1.35 2.84 -17.09
N ALA A 162 1.44 3.22 -18.37
CA ALA A 162 0.30 3.37 -19.26
C ALA A 162 -0.50 2.08 -19.47
N GLY A 163 0.13 0.91 -19.34
CA GLY A 163 -0.52 -0.39 -19.39
C GLY A 163 -1.24 -0.81 -18.10
N GLY A 164 -1.19 0.01 -17.05
CA GLY A 164 -1.57 -0.38 -15.69
C GLY A 164 -0.38 -0.96 -14.94
N ILE A 165 -0.55 -2.09 -14.25
CA ILE A 165 0.55 -2.82 -13.60
C ILE A 165 1.42 -3.49 -14.69
N GLU A 166 2.65 -3.01 -14.84
CA GLU A 166 3.58 -3.57 -15.80
C GLU A 166 4.39 -4.73 -15.23
N ARG A 167 4.68 -4.66 -13.92
CA ARG A 167 5.48 -5.65 -13.23
C ARG A 167 5.32 -5.50 -11.71
N VAL A 168 5.20 -6.62 -11.00
CA VAL A 168 5.39 -6.67 -9.54
C VAL A 168 6.88 -6.72 -9.24
N ILE A 169 7.31 -6.04 -8.17
CA ILE A 169 8.67 -6.10 -7.64
C ILE A 169 8.62 -6.94 -6.38
N GLU A 170 9.23 -8.12 -6.44
CA GLU A 170 9.32 -9.01 -5.31
C GLU A 170 10.51 -8.62 -4.41
N LEU A 171 10.21 -8.36 -3.14
CA LEU A 171 11.22 -8.08 -2.12
C LEU A 171 11.47 -9.36 -1.32
N GLU A 172 12.71 -9.59 -0.95
CA GLU A 172 13.04 -10.63 0.03
C GLU A 172 12.59 -10.15 1.41
N LEU A 173 11.50 -10.73 1.91
CA LEU A 173 10.99 -10.47 3.26
C LEU A 173 11.52 -11.56 4.20
N GLU A 174 12.05 -11.15 5.34
CA GLU A 174 12.62 -12.05 6.34
C GLU A 174 12.02 -11.77 7.74
N GLY A 175 12.18 -12.73 8.63
CA GLY A 175 11.86 -12.59 10.04
C GLY A 175 10.42 -12.12 10.30
N ASP A 176 10.28 -11.05 11.09
CA ASP A 176 8.98 -10.52 11.50
C ASP A 176 8.20 -9.89 10.34
N ASP A 177 8.87 -9.29 9.35
CA ASP A 177 8.22 -8.70 8.19
C ASP A 177 7.57 -9.77 7.31
N LYS A 178 8.26 -10.91 7.08
CA LYS A 178 7.69 -12.04 6.34
C LYS A 178 6.47 -12.61 7.06
N LYS A 179 6.59 -12.82 8.37
CA LYS A 179 5.49 -13.34 9.19
C LYS A 179 4.28 -12.39 9.15
N ALA A 180 4.52 -11.09 9.35
CA ALA A 180 3.46 -10.09 9.31
C ALA A 180 2.79 -10.01 7.93
N PHE A 181 3.56 -10.16 6.86
CA PHE A 181 3.03 -10.19 5.50
C PHE A 181 2.14 -11.43 5.28
N ASP A 182 2.59 -12.61 5.72
CA ASP A 182 1.80 -13.84 5.60
C ASP A 182 0.49 -13.76 6.39
N GLU A 183 0.53 -13.22 7.62
CA GLU A 183 -0.67 -12.96 8.43
C GLU A 183 -1.62 -11.98 7.72
N SER A 184 -1.08 -10.95 7.07
CA SER A 184 -1.86 -10.00 6.28
C SER A 184 -2.53 -10.64 5.08
N VAL A 185 -1.83 -11.54 4.36
CA VAL A 185 -2.39 -12.31 3.23
C VAL A 185 -3.54 -13.20 3.70
N VAL A 186 -3.40 -13.88 4.84
CA VAL A 186 -4.48 -14.70 5.42
C VAL A 186 -5.70 -13.84 5.72
N HIS A 187 -5.51 -12.63 6.25
CA HIS A 187 -6.61 -11.70 6.51
C HIS A 187 -7.30 -11.26 5.22
N VAL A 188 -6.53 -10.87 4.19
CA VAL A 188 -7.07 -10.51 2.87
C VAL A 188 -7.88 -11.66 2.28
N LYS A 189 -7.35 -12.90 2.34
CA LYS A 189 -8.07 -14.08 1.87
C LYS A 189 -9.41 -14.25 2.59
N ALA A 190 -9.43 -14.09 3.91
CA ALA A 190 -10.67 -14.22 4.69
C ALA A 190 -11.73 -13.17 4.33
N LEU A 191 -11.32 -11.97 3.87
CA LEU A 191 -12.24 -10.95 3.35
C LEU A 191 -12.76 -11.32 1.96
N VAL A 192 -11.89 -11.81 1.09
CA VAL A 192 -12.26 -12.25 -0.26
C VAL A 192 -13.20 -13.45 -0.22
N ASP A 193 -12.97 -14.41 0.69
CA ASP A 193 -13.83 -15.59 0.86
C ASP A 193 -15.27 -15.24 1.30
N GLN A 194 -15.53 -14.00 1.72
CA GLN A 194 -16.88 -13.50 2.04
C GLN A 194 -17.61 -12.89 0.83
N LEU A 195 -16.95 -12.78 -0.31
CA LEU A 195 -17.57 -12.28 -1.53
C LEU A 195 -18.38 -13.41 -2.19
N ASP A 196 -19.64 -13.12 -2.50
CA ASP A 196 -20.48 -13.98 -3.35
C ASP A 196 -20.11 -13.72 -4.82
N VAL A 197 -18.97 -14.26 -5.29
CA VAL A 197 -18.49 -14.05 -6.68
C VAL A 197 -18.21 -15.40 -7.32
#